data_226da6e8611ee6b84561a6b9fa68a913
#
_entry.id   226da6e8611ee6b84561a6b9fa68a913
#
_cell.length_a   1.000
_cell.length_b   1.000
_cell.length_c   1.000
_cell.angle_alpha   90.00
_cell.angle_beta   90.00
_cell.angle_gamma   90.00
#
_symmetry.space_group_name_H-M   'P 1'
#
loop_
_entity.id
_entity.type
_entity.pdbx_description
1 polymer ?
#
loop_
_entity_poly.entity_id
_entity_poly.type
_entity_poly.pdbx_seq_one_letter_code
_entity_poly.pdbx_strand_id
1 'polypeptide(L)'
;MKNLFKARLADLKDRMCERDIDTALVTDDDNIFYLTGYYDYLHMDFGRPTIFVVHQHGSNLLITPQIDENSARSLAHCDEIFSWNDGMGDEWREKLPGLIKLSKKIGIETDRIPQVVLSYLHSLNSQEKIVNFSEILDEMRMIKSPEELEVARHAGQVANAMMKAGREAIIDGRPEFKVAIETSAAGSRSAAGLLAKYYKSPDMSPNTHFTNHGVWRRYRKNSP
;
A
#
# COMPACT_ATOMS: atom_id res chain seq x y z
N MET A 1 -16.39 -0.17 3.78
CA MET A 1 -14.98 -0.51 3.50
C MET A 1 -14.37 -1.54 4.45
N LYS A 2 -14.61 -1.49 5.79
CA LYS A 2 -14.12 -2.56 6.70
C LYS A 2 -14.44 -3.99 6.21
N ASN A 3 -15.62 -4.20 5.65
CA ASN A 3 -16.01 -5.52 5.12
C ASN A 3 -15.20 -5.93 3.87
N LEU A 4 -14.78 -4.97 3.05
CA LEU A 4 -13.98 -5.25 1.86
C LEU A 4 -12.60 -5.79 2.22
N PHE A 5 -11.87 -5.13 3.13
CA PHE A 5 -10.55 -5.59 3.58
C PHE A 5 -10.62 -6.94 4.30
N LYS A 6 -11.66 -7.16 5.12
CA LYS A 6 -11.90 -8.47 5.74
C LYS A 6 -12.14 -9.56 4.71
N ALA A 7 -12.94 -9.29 3.67
CA ALA A 7 -13.21 -10.25 2.60
C ALA A 7 -11.94 -10.59 1.81
N ARG A 8 -11.12 -9.57 1.46
CA ARG A 8 -9.84 -9.78 0.78
C ARG A 8 -8.86 -10.61 1.61
N LEU A 9 -8.82 -10.33 2.92
CA LEU A 9 -7.94 -11.06 3.83
C LEU A 9 -8.40 -12.52 4.00
N ALA A 10 -9.71 -12.77 4.03
CA ALA A 10 -10.26 -14.12 4.05
C ALA A 10 -9.93 -14.87 2.75
N ASP A 11 -10.17 -14.28 1.59
CA ASP A 11 -9.82 -14.86 0.27
C ASP A 11 -8.31 -15.16 0.18
N LEU A 12 -7.44 -14.25 0.67
CA LEU A 12 -6.01 -14.51 0.72
C LEU A 12 -5.67 -15.73 1.58
N LYS A 13 -6.27 -15.84 2.76
CA LYS A 13 -6.03 -16.98 3.67
C LYS A 13 -6.50 -18.31 3.09
N ASP A 14 -7.63 -18.31 2.38
CA ASP A 14 -8.15 -19.50 1.69
C ASP A 14 -7.19 -19.95 0.59
N ARG A 15 -6.67 -19.03 -0.22
CA ARG A 15 -5.67 -19.31 -1.26
C ARG A 15 -4.32 -19.74 -0.69
N MET A 16 -3.92 -19.18 0.46
CA MET A 16 -2.73 -19.65 1.20
C MET A 16 -2.92 -21.09 1.66
N CYS A 17 -4.11 -21.45 2.14
CA CYS A 17 -4.45 -22.81 2.53
C CYS A 17 -4.30 -23.78 1.36
N GLU A 18 -4.86 -23.45 0.20
CA GLU A 18 -4.79 -24.27 -1.02
C GLU A 18 -3.34 -24.55 -1.48
N ARG A 19 -2.39 -23.67 -1.14
CA ARG A 19 -0.97 -23.78 -1.53
C ARG A 19 -0.04 -24.18 -0.38
N ASP A 20 -0.60 -24.57 0.78
CA ASP A 20 0.12 -24.90 2.03
C ASP A 20 1.06 -23.78 2.50
N ILE A 21 0.67 -22.52 2.39
CA ILE A 21 1.45 -21.37 2.87
C ILE A 21 0.97 -21.00 4.26
N ASP A 22 1.85 -21.15 5.28
CA ASP A 22 1.50 -20.87 6.68
C ASP A 22 1.52 -19.37 7.00
N THR A 23 2.48 -18.65 6.40
CA THR A 23 2.68 -17.23 6.63
C THR A 23 3.05 -16.54 5.32
N ALA A 24 2.42 -15.41 5.01
CA ALA A 24 2.79 -14.55 3.91
C ALA A 24 3.38 -13.24 4.43
N LEU A 25 4.46 -12.80 3.81
CA LEU A 25 5.10 -11.50 4.05
C LEU A 25 4.84 -10.61 2.84
N VAL A 26 3.91 -9.68 2.98
CA VAL A 26 3.56 -8.70 1.96
C VAL A 26 4.38 -7.45 2.19
N THR A 27 5.14 -7.04 1.19
CA THR A 27 6.06 -5.90 1.27
C THR A 27 5.84 -4.86 0.19
N ASP A 28 5.13 -5.21 -0.89
CA ASP A 28 4.69 -4.26 -1.90
C ASP A 28 3.61 -3.33 -1.32
N ASP A 29 3.83 -2.02 -1.40
CA ASP A 29 2.93 -1.03 -0.80
C ASP A 29 1.54 -1.01 -1.43
N ASP A 30 1.43 -1.31 -2.72
CA ASP A 30 0.13 -1.46 -3.39
C ASP A 30 -0.64 -2.67 -2.86
N ASN A 31 0.05 -3.76 -2.56
CA ASN A 31 -0.55 -4.96 -1.99
C ASN A 31 -0.87 -4.80 -0.51
N ILE A 32 -0.02 -4.12 0.26
CA ILE A 32 -0.34 -3.71 1.64
C ILE A 32 -1.59 -2.82 1.64
N PHE A 33 -1.65 -1.82 0.75
CA PHE A 33 -2.84 -0.98 0.62
C PHE A 33 -4.09 -1.77 0.22
N TYR A 34 -3.96 -2.70 -0.73
CA TYR A 34 -5.06 -3.54 -1.18
C TYR A 34 -5.66 -4.37 -0.04
N LEU A 35 -4.82 -4.92 0.82
CA LEU A 35 -5.22 -5.79 1.93
C LEU A 35 -5.66 -5.01 3.18
N THR A 36 -5.06 -3.85 3.46
CA THR A 36 -5.23 -3.15 4.73
C THR A 36 -5.86 -1.77 4.62
N GLY A 37 -5.81 -1.14 3.44
CA GLY A 37 -6.18 0.27 3.25
C GLY A 37 -5.13 1.26 3.73
N TYR A 38 -4.01 0.79 4.27
CA TYR A 38 -2.88 1.62 4.68
C TYR A 38 -1.87 1.76 3.54
N TYR A 39 -1.41 2.96 3.32
CA TYR A 39 -0.33 3.28 2.40
C TYR A 39 0.75 4.03 3.15
N ASP A 40 1.95 3.50 3.12
CA ASP A 40 3.13 4.12 3.68
C ASP A 40 3.73 5.11 2.66
N TYR A 41 3.90 6.35 3.09
CA TYR A 41 4.43 7.41 2.23
C TYR A 41 5.93 7.32 2.01
N LEU A 42 6.68 6.84 3.03
CA LEU A 42 8.14 6.82 3.02
C LEU A 42 8.73 5.42 2.83
N HIS A 43 7.87 4.43 2.68
CA HIS A 43 8.14 3.03 2.95
C HIS A 43 9.49 2.53 2.41
N MET A 44 9.87 2.78 1.20
CA MET A 44 11.07 2.19 0.61
C MET A 44 12.22 3.15 0.38
N ASP A 45 11.95 4.44 0.40
CA ASP A 45 12.90 5.46 -0.06
C ASP A 45 14.17 5.56 0.79
N PHE A 46 14.24 4.90 1.94
CA PHE A 46 15.41 4.94 2.82
C PHE A 46 15.76 3.58 3.42
N GLY A 47 15.35 2.49 2.78
CA GLY A 47 15.59 1.15 3.30
C GLY A 47 14.79 0.83 4.57
N ARG A 48 13.65 1.49 4.76
CA ARG A 48 12.74 1.33 5.90
C ARG A 48 11.56 0.48 5.50
N PRO A 49 11.60 -0.84 5.69
CA PRO A 49 10.54 -1.71 5.23
C PRO A 49 9.28 -1.58 6.09
N THR A 50 8.14 -1.50 5.41
CA THR A 50 6.85 -1.88 5.97
C THR A 50 6.55 -3.30 5.54
N ILE A 51 6.15 -4.15 6.48
CA ILE A 51 5.90 -5.57 6.24
C ILE A 51 4.54 -5.92 6.82
N PHE A 52 3.62 -6.40 5.99
CA PHE A 52 2.37 -6.94 6.46
C PHE A 52 2.47 -8.46 6.55
N VAL A 53 2.44 -8.97 7.77
CA VAL A 53 2.55 -10.41 8.07
C VAL A 53 1.13 -10.98 8.17
N VAL A 54 0.82 -11.93 7.31
CA VAL A 54 -0.46 -12.63 7.30
C VAL A 54 -0.24 -14.08 7.66
N HIS A 55 -0.79 -14.51 8.79
CA HIS A 55 -0.83 -15.91 9.16
C HIS A 55 -2.10 -16.57 8.60
N GLN A 56 -1.98 -17.78 8.05
CA GLN A 56 -3.12 -18.56 7.59
C GLN A 56 -4.11 -18.76 8.73
N HIS A 57 -3.60 -19.17 9.90
CA HIS A 57 -4.35 -19.33 11.13
C HIS A 57 -3.81 -18.39 12.20
N GLY A 58 -4.55 -17.33 12.50
CA GLY A 58 -4.13 -16.38 13.53
C GLY A 58 -4.32 -14.91 13.16
N SER A 59 -3.73 -14.03 13.97
CA SER A 59 -3.76 -12.59 13.79
C SER A 59 -2.82 -12.15 12.67
N ASN A 60 -3.12 -10.99 12.09
CA ASN A 60 -2.30 -10.34 11.08
C ASN A 60 -1.63 -9.13 11.71
N LEU A 61 -0.38 -8.92 11.39
CA LEU A 61 0.45 -7.87 11.98
C LEU A 61 1.03 -6.95 10.90
N LEU A 62 0.85 -5.66 11.06
CA LEU A 62 1.55 -4.65 10.26
C LEU A 62 2.79 -4.18 11.03
N ILE A 63 3.97 -4.39 10.45
CA ILE A 63 5.24 -3.86 10.94
C ILE A 63 5.57 -2.61 10.13
N THR A 64 5.73 -1.46 10.78
CA THR A 64 5.97 -0.18 10.10
C THR A 64 6.93 0.70 10.87
N PRO A 65 7.65 1.65 10.24
CA PRO A 65 8.45 2.64 10.95
C PRO A 65 7.61 3.47 11.94
N GLN A 66 8.19 3.87 13.06
CA GLN A 66 7.52 4.66 14.10
C GLN A 66 6.98 6.00 13.58
N ILE A 67 7.65 6.60 12.62
CA ILE A 67 7.19 7.85 12.01
C ILE A 67 5.80 7.72 11.37
N ASP A 68 5.45 6.52 10.92
CA ASP A 68 4.17 6.23 10.25
C ASP A 68 3.14 5.57 11.18
N GLU A 69 3.46 5.35 12.46
CA GLU A 69 2.60 4.66 13.41
C GLU A 69 1.19 5.27 13.50
N ASN A 70 1.11 6.59 13.60
CA ASN A 70 -0.20 7.28 13.72
C ASN A 70 -1.05 7.09 12.46
N SER A 71 -0.42 7.14 11.28
CA SER A 71 -1.09 6.89 10.00
C SER A 71 -1.55 5.43 9.91
N ALA A 72 -0.70 4.49 10.31
CA ALA A 72 -1.02 3.08 10.33
C ALA A 72 -2.20 2.79 11.27
N ARG A 73 -2.18 3.29 12.50
CA ARG A 73 -3.27 3.11 13.47
C ARG A 73 -4.59 3.71 13.01
N SER A 74 -4.54 4.80 12.25
CA SER A 74 -5.74 5.47 11.72
C SER A 74 -6.32 4.77 10.49
N LEU A 75 -5.49 4.19 9.62
CA LEU A 75 -5.88 3.74 8.29
C LEU A 75 -5.86 2.22 8.11
N ALA A 76 -4.95 1.50 8.80
CA ALA A 76 -4.78 0.08 8.57
C ALA A 76 -5.94 -0.74 9.16
N HIS A 77 -6.43 -1.67 8.37
CA HIS A 77 -7.36 -2.71 8.78
C HIS A 77 -6.59 -4.01 9.00
N CYS A 78 -5.96 -4.15 10.15
CA CYS A 78 -5.24 -5.34 10.61
C CYS A 78 -5.54 -5.59 12.08
N ASP A 79 -5.09 -6.73 12.60
CA ASP A 79 -5.34 -7.10 14.00
C ASP A 79 -4.36 -6.39 14.93
N GLU A 80 -3.09 -6.31 14.54
CA GLU A 80 -2.02 -5.73 15.33
C GLU A 80 -1.13 -4.81 14.50
N ILE A 81 -0.53 -3.81 15.15
CA ILE A 81 0.47 -2.91 14.56
C ILE A 81 1.68 -2.89 15.48
N PHE A 82 2.83 -3.18 14.92
CA PHE A 82 4.13 -3.01 15.56
C PHE A 82 4.91 -1.91 14.84
N SER A 83 5.22 -0.85 15.59
CA SER A 83 6.08 0.22 15.08
C SER A 83 7.51 0.04 15.58
N TRP A 84 8.47 0.18 14.69
CA TRP A 84 9.88 0.10 15.01
C TRP A 84 10.54 1.48 14.98
N ASN A 85 11.57 1.66 15.83
CA ASN A 85 12.20 2.97 16.03
C ASN A 85 13.22 3.25 14.93
N ASP A 86 13.08 4.39 14.27
CA ASP A 86 14.00 4.88 13.24
C ASP A 86 15.45 5.06 13.72
N GLY A 87 15.66 5.31 15.00
CA GLY A 87 16.97 5.57 15.56
C GLY A 87 17.89 4.35 15.65
N MET A 88 17.33 3.17 15.86
CA MET A 88 18.06 1.90 15.98
C MET A 88 18.13 1.13 14.66
N GLY A 89 17.06 1.16 13.89
CA GLY A 89 17.01 0.62 12.52
C GLY A 89 16.81 -0.88 12.38
N ASP A 90 16.82 -1.63 13.46
CA ASP A 90 16.86 -3.09 13.41
C ASP A 90 15.71 -3.81 14.12
N GLU A 91 14.79 -3.12 14.78
CA GLU A 91 13.73 -3.72 15.59
C GLU A 91 12.74 -4.57 14.76
N TRP A 92 12.51 -4.25 13.49
CA TRP A 92 11.73 -5.11 12.63
C TRP A 92 12.39 -6.48 12.44
N ARG A 93 13.74 -6.54 12.43
CA ARG A 93 14.51 -7.79 12.39
C ARG A 93 14.39 -8.57 13.68
N GLU A 94 14.27 -7.91 14.82
CA GLU A 94 14.04 -8.59 16.10
C GLU A 94 12.64 -9.22 16.16
N LYS A 95 11.63 -8.56 15.62
CA LYS A 95 10.24 -9.03 15.63
C LYS A 95 10.00 -10.18 14.66
N LEU A 96 10.54 -10.07 13.45
CA LEU A 96 10.23 -10.98 12.34
C LEU A 96 10.54 -12.47 12.61
N PRO A 97 11.67 -12.85 13.23
CA PRO A 97 11.96 -14.26 13.50
C PRO A 97 10.90 -14.95 14.33
N GLY A 98 10.36 -14.28 15.35
CA GLY A 98 9.29 -14.82 16.20
C GLY A 98 8.01 -15.12 15.44
N LEU A 99 7.70 -14.31 14.42
CA LEU A 99 6.49 -14.45 13.61
C LEU A 99 6.55 -15.59 12.60
N ILE A 100 7.74 -15.89 12.08
CA ILE A 100 7.92 -16.92 11.03
C ILE A 100 8.47 -18.26 11.56
N LYS A 101 8.84 -18.32 12.84
CA LYS A 101 9.54 -19.47 13.43
C LYS A 101 8.82 -20.81 13.23
N LEU A 102 7.51 -20.82 13.37
CA LEU A 102 6.69 -22.02 13.28
C LEU A 102 6.22 -22.33 11.85
N SER A 103 6.46 -21.45 10.91
CA SER A 103 6.02 -21.61 9.52
C SER A 103 6.86 -22.66 8.81
N LYS A 104 6.19 -23.59 8.11
CA LYS A 104 6.83 -24.56 7.23
C LYS A 104 7.07 -23.94 5.84
N LYS A 105 6.08 -23.16 5.34
CA LYS A 105 6.20 -22.40 4.10
C LYS A 105 5.90 -20.91 4.35
N ILE A 106 6.78 -20.07 3.85
CA ILE A 106 6.69 -18.61 3.95
C ILE A 106 6.53 -18.05 2.53
N GLY A 107 5.35 -17.48 2.25
CA GLY A 107 5.09 -16.80 0.99
C GLY A 107 5.72 -15.41 0.97
N ILE A 108 6.44 -15.09 -0.08
CA ILE A 108 6.99 -13.74 -0.34
C ILE A 108 6.68 -13.29 -1.76
N GLU A 109 6.69 -12.00 -1.98
CA GLU A 109 6.57 -11.40 -3.31
C GLU A 109 7.96 -11.30 -3.94
N THR A 110 8.44 -12.39 -4.57
CA THR A 110 9.84 -12.53 -5.00
C THR A 110 10.35 -11.39 -5.87
N ASP A 111 9.49 -10.78 -6.69
CA ASP A 111 9.87 -9.72 -7.62
C ASP A 111 9.70 -8.31 -7.00
N ARG A 112 9.15 -8.22 -5.81
CA ARG A 112 8.80 -6.94 -5.15
C ARG A 112 9.37 -6.80 -3.75
N ILE A 113 9.82 -7.91 -3.15
CA ILE A 113 10.39 -7.87 -1.80
C ILE A 113 11.66 -7.03 -1.76
N PRO A 114 11.80 -6.09 -0.80
CA PRO A 114 13.02 -5.33 -0.65
C PRO A 114 14.22 -6.21 -0.39
N GLN A 115 15.33 -5.93 -1.05
CA GLN A 115 16.57 -6.70 -0.91
C GLN A 115 17.04 -6.82 0.54
N VAL A 116 16.82 -5.77 1.35
CA VAL A 116 17.17 -5.79 2.78
C VAL A 116 16.37 -6.82 3.56
N VAL A 117 15.09 -6.99 3.24
CA VAL A 117 14.21 -7.99 3.87
C VAL A 117 14.57 -9.39 3.39
N LEU A 118 14.75 -9.56 2.08
CA LEU A 118 15.12 -10.85 1.49
C LEU A 118 16.46 -11.36 2.03
N SER A 119 17.47 -10.49 2.08
CA SER A 119 18.79 -10.84 2.62
C SER A 119 18.70 -11.26 4.10
N TYR A 120 17.85 -10.57 4.87
CA TYR A 120 17.65 -10.93 6.27
C TYR A 120 16.94 -12.29 6.42
N LEU A 121 15.89 -12.55 5.63
CA LEU A 121 15.23 -13.86 5.61
C LEU A 121 16.21 -15.00 5.29
N HIS A 122 17.09 -14.78 4.31
CA HIS A 122 18.13 -15.74 3.97
C HIS A 122 19.11 -15.98 5.13
N SER A 123 19.45 -14.95 5.90
CA SER A 123 20.33 -15.09 7.08
C SER A 123 19.72 -15.91 8.20
N LEU A 124 18.39 -16.05 8.23
CA LEU A 124 17.66 -16.87 9.18
C LEU A 124 17.58 -18.37 8.77
N ASN A 125 18.32 -18.79 7.76
CA ASN A 125 18.28 -20.14 7.19
C ASN A 125 16.87 -20.59 6.75
N SER A 126 16.09 -19.64 6.25
CA SER A 126 14.70 -19.88 5.86
C SER A 126 14.52 -20.14 4.36
N GLN A 127 15.60 -20.23 3.58
CA GLN A 127 15.55 -20.35 2.12
C GLN A 127 14.69 -21.52 1.63
N GLU A 128 14.82 -22.69 2.25
CA GLU A 128 14.04 -23.88 1.89
C GLU A 128 12.54 -23.73 2.15
N LYS A 129 12.16 -22.77 3.01
CA LYS A 129 10.77 -22.51 3.37
C LYS A 129 10.13 -21.41 2.51
N ILE A 130 10.94 -20.64 1.79
CA ILE A 130 10.46 -19.48 1.03
C ILE A 130 9.86 -19.95 -0.29
N VAL A 131 8.64 -19.50 -0.56
CA VAL A 131 7.92 -19.74 -1.81
C VAL A 131 7.41 -18.43 -2.39
N ASN A 132 7.37 -18.34 -3.73
CA ASN A 132 6.73 -17.19 -4.38
C ASN A 132 5.22 -17.28 -4.23
N PHE A 133 4.59 -16.18 -3.81
CA PHE A 133 3.14 -16.08 -3.74
C PHE A 133 2.58 -14.85 -4.49
N SER A 134 3.41 -14.14 -5.25
CA SER A 134 3.02 -12.95 -6.03
C SER A 134 1.79 -13.20 -6.88
N GLU A 135 1.70 -14.37 -7.53
CA GLU A 135 0.57 -14.73 -8.38
C GLU A 135 -0.79 -14.71 -7.64
N ILE A 136 -0.82 -15.07 -6.36
CA ILE A 136 -2.05 -15.04 -5.56
C ILE A 136 -2.62 -13.62 -5.52
N LEU A 137 -1.77 -12.64 -5.18
CA LEU A 137 -2.18 -11.24 -5.08
C LEU A 137 -2.49 -10.63 -6.45
N ASP A 138 -1.72 -10.99 -7.48
CA ASP A 138 -1.97 -10.54 -8.84
C ASP A 138 -3.34 -11.04 -9.34
N GLU A 139 -3.69 -12.32 -9.13
CA GLU A 139 -5.00 -12.88 -9.44
C GLU A 139 -6.12 -12.18 -8.67
N MET A 140 -5.97 -11.98 -7.36
CA MET A 140 -6.95 -11.30 -6.52
C MET A 140 -7.22 -9.86 -6.98
N ARG A 141 -6.19 -9.17 -7.50
CA ARG A 141 -6.26 -7.79 -7.99
C ARG A 141 -6.69 -7.69 -9.45
N MET A 142 -6.73 -8.79 -10.20
CA MET A 142 -7.08 -8.78 -11.62
C MET A 142 -8.53 -8.35 -11.83
N ILE A 143 -9.45 -8.87 -11.04
CA ILE A 143 -10.88 -8.53 -11.12
C ILE A 143 -11.18 -7.43 -10.10
N LYS A 144 -11.56 -6.25 -10.59
CA LYS A 144 -11.82 -5.06 -9.77
C LYS A 144 -13.22 -5.09 -9.19
N SER A 145 -13.33 -4.74 -7.92
CA SER A 145 -14.64 -4.52 -7.29
C SER A 145 -15.36 -3.28 -7.85
N PRO A 146 -16.68 -3.14 -7.66
CA PRO A 146 -17.41 -1.94 -8.06
C PRO A 146 -16.81 -0.65 -7.44
N GLU A 147 -16.36 -0.72 -6.19
CA GLU A 147 -15.74 0.40 -5.47
C GLU A 147 -14.39 0.78 -6.10
N GLU A 148 -13.57 -0.20 -6.46
CA GLU A 148 -12.31 0.04 -7.15
C GLU A 148 -12.52 0.65 -8.53
N LEU A 149 -13.54 0.21 -9.26
CA LEU A 149 -13.90 0.80 -10.56
C LEU A 149 -14.36 2.25 -10.42
N GLU A 150 -15.07 2.59 -9.35
CA GLU A 150 -15.46 3.99 -9.10
C GLU A 150 -14.25 4.88 -8.82
N VAL A 151 -13.33 4.43 -7.96
CA VAL A 151 -12.06 5.11 -7.70
C VAL A 151 -11.25 5.29 -8.99
N ALA A 152 -11.18 4.25 -9.82
CA ALA A 152 -10.49 4.31 -11.11
C ALA A 152 -11.12 5.34 -12.07
N ARG A 153 -12.47 5.46 -12.11
CA ARG A 153 -13.15 6.49 -12.90
C ARG A 153 -12.84 7.90 -12.40
N HIS A 154 -12.78 8.11 -11.07
CA HIS A 154 -12.38 9.40 -10.51
C HIS A 154 -10.93 9.74 -10.84
N ALA A 155 -10.02 8.77 -10.75
CA ALA A 155 -8.63 8.95 -11.18
C ALA A 155 -8.54 9.33 -12.67
N GLY A 156 -9.34 8.69 -13.51
CA GLY A 156 -9.46 9.01 -14.94
C GLY A 156 -9.95 10.44 -15.18
N GLN A 157 -10.87 10.97 -14.37
CA GLN A 157 -11.31 12.38 -14.48
C GLN A 157 -10.17 13.36 -14.17
N VAL A 158 -9.35 13.06 -13.14
CA VAL A 158 -8.15 13.85 -12.83
C VAL A 158 -7.17 13.83 -13.98
N ALA A 159 -6.86 12.64 -14.50
CA ALA A 159 -5.94 12.48 -15.62
C ALA A 159 -6.43 13.26 -16.87
N ASN A 160 -7.71 13.21 -17.18
CA ASN A 160 -8.30 13.97 -18.29
C ASN A 160 -8.17 15.48 -18.08
N ALA A 161 -8.38 15.99 -16.86
CA ALA A 161 -8.18 17.40 -16.55
C ALA A 161 -6.72 17.83 -16.74
N MET A 162 -5.77 16.99 -16.31
CA MET A 162 -4.35 17.20 -16.51
C MET A 162 -3.97 17.25 -18.00
N MET A 163 -4.41 16.24 -18.76
CA MET A 163 -4.12 16.14 -20.20
C MET A 163 -4.69 17.32 -20.98
N LYS A 164 -5.92 17.75 -20.66
CA LYS A 164 -6.54 18.94 -21.28
C LYS A 164 -5.74 20.20 -20.99
N ALA A 165 -5.42 20.47 -19.74
CA ALA A 165 -4.64 21.64 -19.35
C ALA A 165 -3.22 21.62 -19.95
N GLY A 166 -2.56 20.45 -19.97
CA GLY A 166 -1.26 20.30 -20.61
C GLY A 166 -1.30 20.64 -22.10
N ARG A 167 -2.28 20.12 -22.83
CA ARG A 167 -2.46 20.42 -24.25
C ARG A 167 -2.69 21.92 -24.50
N GLU A 168 -3.50 22.56 -23.68
CA GLU A 168 -3.80 24.00 -23.79
C GLU A 168 -2.58 24.87 -23.40
N ALA A 169 -1.71 24.35 -22.56
CA ALA A 169 -0.50 25.04 -22.13
C ALA A 169 0.64 24.96 -23.15
N ILE A 170 0.63 24.02 -24.07
CA ILE A 170 1.66 23.88 -25.12
C ILE A 170 1.40 24.94 -26.20
N ILE A 171 2.13 26.05 -26.12
CA ILE A 171 2.13 27.12 -27.13
C ILE A 171 3.57 27.51 -27.44
N ASP A 172 3.81 28.01 -28.67
CA ASP A 172 5.12 28.40 -29.11
C ASP A 172 5.78 29.41 -28.17
N GLY A 173 7.07 29.25 -27.88
CA GLY A 173 7.84 30.07 -26.96
C GLY A 173 7.55 29.88 -25.47
N ARG A 174 6.63 29.02 -25.08
CA ARG A 174 6.36 28.74 -23.66
C ARG A 174 7.39 27.75 -23.10
N PRO A 175 8.08 28.07 -22.00
CA PRO A 175 8.99 27.15 -21.34
C PRO A 175 8.26 25.88 -20.83
N GLU A 176 8.92 24.72 -20.93
CA GLU A 176 8.39 23.40 -20.58
C GLU A 176 7.89 23.34 -19.13
N PHE A 177 8.62 23.95 -18.18
CA PHE A 177 8.22 23.96 -16.77
C PHE A 177 6.84 24.59 -16.53
N LYS A 178 6.43 25.58 -17.35
CA LYS A 178 5.10 26.19 -17.25
C LYS A 178 4.01 25.20 -17.66
N VAL A 179 4.26 24.38 -18.67
CA VAL A 179 3.35 23.31 -19.06
C VAL A 179 3.17 22.31 -17.92
N ALA A 180 4.26 21.91 -17.27
CA ALA A 180 4.22 21.01 -16.12
C ALA A 180 3.43 21.60 -14.94
N ILE A 181 3.62 22.89 -14.63
CA ILE A 181 2.88 23.59 -13.56
C ILE A 181 1.38 23.62 -13.85
N GLU A 182 0.96 24.02 -15.05
CA GLU A 182 -0.46 24.12 -15.42
C GLU A 182 -1.13 22.73 -15.39
N THR A 183 -0.45 21.72 -15.89
CA THR A 183 -0.90 20.33 -15.87
C THR A 183 -1.12 19.84 -14.44
N SER A 184 -0.13 20.02 -13.57
CA SER A 184 -0.19 19.60 -12.17
C SER A 184 -1.25 20.37 -11.38
N ALA A 185 -1.38 21.68 -11.62
CA ALA A 185 -2.38 22.52 -10.98
C ALA A 185 -3.81 22.11 -11.37
N ALA A 186 -4.04 21.74 -12.63
CA ALA A 186 -5.34 21.24 -13.08
C ALA A 186 -5.70 19.92 -12.43
N GLY A 187 -4.74 19.00 -12.34
CA GLY A 187 -4.90 17.73 -11.62
C GLY A 187 -5.25 17.92 -10.15
N SER A 188 -4.51 18.78 -9.45
CA SER A 188 -4.73 19.08 -8.03
C SER A 188 -6.11 19.69 -7.78
N ARG A 189 -6.56 20.64 -8.62
CA ARG A 189 -7.90 21.23 -8.51
C ARG A 189 -9.01 20.21 -8.75
N SER A 190 -8.87 19.37 -9.77
CA SER A 190 -9.83 18.30 -10.08
C SER A 190 -9.92 17.28 -8.95
N ALA A 191 -8.76 16.84 -8.44
CA ALA A 191 -8.68 15.92 -7.32
C ALA A 191 -9.33 16.50 -6.06
N ALA A 192 -9.03 17.75 -5.69
CA ALA A 192 -9.62 18.40 -4.52
C ALA A 192 -11.15 18.46 -4.59
N GLY A 193 -11.70 18.78 -5.77
CA GLY A 193 -13.15 18.79 -5.99
C GLY A 193 -13.81 17.41 -5.81
N LEU A 194 -13.16 16.33 -6.33
CA LEU A 194 -13.67 14.96 -6.17
C LEU A 194 -13.52 14.48 -4.73
N LEU A 195 -12.43 14.81 -4.06
CA LEU A 195 -12.20 14.46 -2.66
C LEU A 195 -13.26 15.08 -1.76
N ALA A 196 -13.53 16.38 -1.91
CA ALA A 196 -14.55 17.07 -1.15
C ALA A 196 -15.96 16.50 -1.35
N LYS A 197 -16.24 15.97 -2.55
CA LYS A 197 -17.56 15.45 -2.91
C LYS A 197 -17.78 13.99 -2.51
N TYR A 198 -16.78 13.14 -2.70
CA TYR A 198 -16.94 11.69 -2.61
C TYR A 198 -16.16 11.05 -1.46
N TYR A 199 -15.14 11.74 -0.91
CA TYR A 199 -14.24 11.18 0.08
C TYR A 199 -14.17 12.11 1.30
N LYS A 200 -14.57 11.64 2.47
CA LYS A 200 -14.29 12.34 3.73
C LYS A 200 -12.93 11.88 4.24
N SER A 201 -12.05 12.81 4.49
CA SER A 201 -10.91 12.56 5.34
C SER A 201 -11.32 12.83 6.78
N PRO A 202 -11.17 11.88 7.71
CA PRO A 202 -11.35 12.18 9.13
C PRO A 202 -10.30 13.16 9.65
N ASP A 203 -9.12 13.20 9.03
CA ASP A 203 -8.02 14.07 9.42
C ASP A 203 -7.25 14.55 8.18
N MET A 204 -7.72 15.66 7.60
CA MET A 204 -6.86 16.43 6.72
C MET A 204 -5.83 17.16 7.56
N SER A 205 -4.72 16.50 7.89
CA SER A 205 -3.55 17.22 8.36
C SER A 205 -3.09 18.17 7.23
N PRO A 206 -2.83 19.44 7.53
CA PRO A 206 -2.31 20.38 6.53
C PRO A 206 -0.99 19.97 5.90
N ASN A 207 -0.33 18.95 6.44
CA ASN A 207 0.92 18.37 5.96
C ASN A 207 0.74 17.20 4.98
N THR A 208 -0.47 16.92 4.49
CA THR A 208 -0.65 15.92 3.45
C THR A 208 -0.09 16.47 2.14
N HIS A 209 1.12 16.09 1.80
CA HIS A 209 1.71 16.42 0.51
C HIS A 209 0.89 15.76 -0.60
N PHE A 210 0.27 16.60 -1.42
CA PHE A 210 -0.42 16.18 -2.63
C PHE A 210 0.63 15.81 -3.69
N THR A 211 1.13 14.60 -3.66
CA THR A 211 1.78 14.04 -4.83
C THR A 211 0.69 13.52 -5.77
N ASN A 212 0.83 13.71 -7.06
CA ASN A 212 -0.15 13.26 -8.07
C ASN A 212 -0.44 11.76 -8.01
N HIS A 213 0.41 10.98 -7.36
CA HIS A 213 0.26 9.54 -7.15
C HIS A 213 -0.39 9.16 -5.81
N GLY A 214 -0.30 10.01 -4.78
CA GLY A 214 -0.77 9.68 -3.42
C GLY A 214 -2.20 10.06 -3.10
N VAL A 215 -2.81 10.96 -3.86
CA VAL A 215 -4.12 11.55 -3.54
C VAL A 215 -5.23 10.50 -3.49
N TRP A 216 -5.22 9.53 -4.40
CA TRP A 216 -6.27 8.54 -4.52
C TRP A 216 -6.16 7.38 -3.54
N ARG A 217 -5.02 7.17 -2.95
CA ARG A 217 -4.77 6.03 -2.07
C ARG A 217 -5.19 6.29 -0.61
N ARG A 218 -5.28 7.55 -0.18
CA ARG A 218 -5.49 7.91 1.24
C ARG A 218 -6.94 8.17 1.65
N TYR A 219 -7.88 8.22 0.72
CA TYR A 219 -9.24 8.67 1.04
C TYR A 219 -10.23 7.52 1.05
N ARG A 220 -10.89 7.36 2.18
CA ARG A 220 -12.03 6.45 2.31
C ARG A 220 -13.27 7.11 1.71
N LYS A 221 -14.02 6.33 0.91
CA LYS A 221 -15.34 6.72 0.47
C LYS A 221 -16.29 6.86 1.66
N ASN A 222 -17.07 7.94 1.70
CA ASN A 222 -18.19 8.02 2.62
C ASN A 222 -19.24 6.99 2.20
N SER A 223 -19.49 5.98 3.02
CA SER A 223 -20.76 5.28 2.97
C SER A 223 -21.78 6.11 3.74
N PRO A 224 -23.04 6.21 3.24
CA PRO A 224 -24.13 6.84 3.98
C PRO A 224 -24.37 6.15 5.30
#